data_47c12bc351fef94636a25cac1092296e
#
_entry.id   47c12bc351fef94636a25cac1092296e
#
_cell.length_a   1.000
_cell.length_b   1.000
_cell.length_c   1.000
_cell.angle_alpha   90.00
_cell.angle_beta   90.00
_cell.angle_gamma   90.00
#
_symmetry.space_group_name_H-M   'P 1'
#
loop_
_entity.id
_entity.type
_entity.pdbx_description
1 polymer ?
#
loop_
_entity_poly.entity_id
_entity_poly.type
_entity_poly.pdbx_seq_one_letter_code
_entity_poly.pdbx_strand_id
1 'polypeptide(L)'
;MSESPVTNASTLPGEGQMQFGIFSVSDITTDPTTGHTPSEAERIRDIVTIAKHAEEVGLDVFAIGEHHNAPFFSSSPTTTLAYIGAQTEKLILSTATTLITTNDPVKIAEDYSMLQHLTNGRVDLVMGRGNTGPVYPWFGQDIRQGLPLAIENYALLRQLWDEDVVDWEGKFRGPLQGFTSTPRPLDGVSPFVWHGSIRTPEIAEQAAYYGDGFFANNIFWPKEHYQRLIQLYRQRFAHYGHGTPEQAIVGLGGQAFMAKNSQDAVTAFRPYFDNAPVYGHGPSMEDFTEMTPLTVGSPQQVIDRYAAMRDHYGDYQRQLFLMDHAGLPLKTVLEQLDLLGGEVVPVLRKELAKNRPAEVPDAPTHAARVKAVYGDGPTRQARPNAAGGNNLTVGGPYQDTPAAAPKAGSAFGAAATR
;
A
#
# COMPACT_ATOMS: atom_id res chain seq x y z
N MET A 1 -4.19 -28.03 33.55
CA MET A 1 -4.86 -26.88 32.95
C MET A 1 -5.24 -27.28 31.52
N SER A 2 -6.50 -27.48 31.25
CA SER A 2 -6.98 -27.97 29.96
C SER A 2 -7.01 -26.79 29.00
N GLU A 3 -6.24 -26.89 27.94
CA GLU A 3 -6.36 -26.01 26.79
C GLU A 3 -7.74 -26.22 26.14
N SER A 4 -8.56 -25.18 26.16
CA SER A 4 -9.80 -25.16 25.39
C SER A 4 -9.44 -25.15 23.90
N PRO A 5 -10.10 -25.96 23.06
CA PRO A 5 -9.85 -25.91 21.64
C PRO A 5 -10.30 -24.56 21.10
N VAL A 6 -9.40 -23.89 20.40
CA VAL A 6 -9.70 -22.71 19.60
C VAL A 6 -10.75 -23.14 18.59
N THR A 7 -11.99 -22.71 18.80
CA THR A 7 -13.06 -22.90 17.82
C THR A 7 -12.68 -22.11 16.58
N ASN A 8 -12.49 -22.82 15.47
CA ASN A 8 -12.40 -22.21 14.15
C ASN A 8 -13.66 -21.35 13.94
N ALA A 9 -13.48 -20.03 14.05
CA ALA A 9 -14.50 -19.09 13.61
C ALA A 9 -14.77 -19.43 12.12
N SER A 10 -16.02 -19.65 11.77
CA SER A 10 -16.40 -19.93 10.39
C SER A 10 -16.02 -18.70 9.55
N THR A 11 -15.00 -18.87 8.69
CA THR A 11 -14.61 -17.82 7.76
C THR A 11 -15.75 -17.55 6.78
N LEU A 12 -16.02 -16.28 6.50
CA LEU A 12 -17.01 -15.91 5.48
C LEU A 12 -16.53 -16.41 4.10
N PRO A 13 -17.41 -16.81 3.19
CA PRO A 13 -17.03 -17.18 1.83
C PRO A 13 -16.22 -16.07 1.16
N GLY A 14 -15.02 -16.41 0.66
CA GLY A 14 -14.10 -15.46 0.05
C GLY A 14 -13.17 -14.70 1.03
N GLU A 15 -13.32 -14.94 2.33
CA GLU A 15 -12.36 -14.46 3.33
C GLU A 15 -10.99 -15.10 3.10
N GLY A 16 -9.93 -14.25 3.02
CA GLY A 16 -8.58 -14.70 2.62
C GLY A 16 -8.31 -14.64 1.12
N GLN A 17 -9.32 -14.83 0.27
CA GLN A 17 -9.17 -14.72 -1.19
C GLN A 17 -8.97 -13.25 -1.61
N MET A 18 -9.72 -12.35 -0.99
CA MET A 18 -9.65 -10.92 -1.21
C MET A 18 -9.56 -10.16 0.11
N GLN A 19 -8.78 -9.10 0.09
CA GLN A 19 -8.67 -8.14 1.19
C GLN A 19 -9.45 -6.87 0.85
N PHE A 20 -10.30 -6.45 1.77
CA PHE A 20 -11.03 -5.20 1.72
C PHE A 20 -10.52 -4.26 2.80
N GLY A 21 -10.36 -3.00 2.46
CA GLY A 21 -9.89 -2.03 3.44
C GLY A 21 -10.10 -0.60 3.00
N ILE A 22 -9.55 0.29 3.77
CA ILE A 22 -9.55 1.72 3.47
C ILE A 22 -8.13 2.23 3.40
N PHE A 23 -7.96 3.36 2.71
CA PHE A 23 -6.76 4.15 2.79
C PHE A 23 -7.08 5.60 3.06
N SER A 24 -6.21 6.26 3.81
CA SER A 24 -6.29 7.69 4.12
C SER A 24 -5.18 8.44 3.40
N VAL A 25 -5.52 9.58 2.82
CA VAL A 25 -4.54 10.56 2.33
C VAL A 25 -4.09 11.51 3.43
N SER A 26 -4.75 11.47 4.60
CA SER A 26 -4.41 12.26 5.79
C SER A 26 -4.42 13.76 5.54
N ASP A 27 -5.47 14.24 4.89
CA ASP A 27 -5.68 15.66 4.66
C ASP A 27 -6.29 16.37 5.87
N ILE A 28 -5.97 17.66 6.00
CA ILE A 28 -6.64 18.60 6.89
C ILE A 28 -7.43 19.54 5.99
N THR A 29 -8.71 19.24 5.86
CA THR A 29 -9.65 19.99 5.02
C THR A 29 -10.80 20.51 5.88
N THR A 30 -11.24 21.75 5.64
CA THR A 30 -12.39 22.34 6.33
C THR A 30 -13.65 21.60 5.95
N ASP A 31 -14.44 21.21 6.95
CA ASP A 31 -15.82 20.75 6.74
C ASP A 31 -16.66 21.88 6.16
N PRO A 32 -17.13 21.78 4.91
CA PRO A 32 -17.87 22.85 4.25
C PRO A 32 -19.26 23.09 4.84
N THR A 33 -19.77 22.17 5.66
CA THR A 33 -21.10 22.27 6.25
C THR A 33 -21.09 22.99 7.59
N THR A 34 -19.98 22.93 8.32
CA THR A 34 -19.83 23.52 9.66
C THR A 34 -18.81 24.64 9.71
N GLY A 35 -17.88 24.70 8.75
CA GLY A 35 -16.72 25.60 8.76
C GLY A 35 -15.61 25.16 9.72
N HIS A 36 -15.72 23.99 10.36
CA HIS A 36 -14.68 23.45 11.24
C HIS A 36 -13.48 22.93 10.44
N THR A 37 -12.28 23.33 10.84
CA THR A 37 -11.02 22.78 10.35
C THR A 37 -10.35 22.06 11.51
N PRO A 38 -10.14 20.73 11.43
CA PRO A 38 -9.49 20.02 12.53
C PRO A 38 -8.04 20.45 12.70
N SER A 39 -7.56 20.48 13.93
CA SER A 39 -6.13 20.60 14.20
C SER A 39 -5.38 19.33 13.79
N GLU A 40 -4.07 19.42 13.58
CA GLU A 40 -3.22 18.24 13.33
C GLU A 40 -3.38 17.18 14.42
N ALA A 41 -3.38 17.60 15.69
CA ALA A 41 -3.54 16.71 16.83
C ALA A 41 -4.89 15.99 16.85
N GLU A 42 -5.97 16.66 16.44
CA GLU A 42 -7.31 16.08 16.30
C GLU A 42 -7.31 15.06 15.15
N ARG A 43 -6.87 15.47 13.96
CA ARG A 43 -6.89 14.63 12.78
C ARG A 43 -5.99 13.38 12.90
N ILE A 44 -4.82 13.49 13.57
CA ILE A 44 -3.97 12.33 13.88
C ILE A 44 -4.69 11.32 14.77
N ARG A 45 -5.42 11.80 15.80
CA ARG A 45 -6.21 10.91 16.65
C ARG A 45 -7.39 10.29 15.90
N ASP A 46 -8.01 11.03 14.99
CA ASP A 46 -9.09 10.52 14.14
C ASP A 46 -8.61 9.38 13.26
N ILE A 47 -7.43 9.49 12.65
CA ILE A 47 -6.82 8.41 11.87
C ILE A 47 -6.67 7.12 12.68
N VAL A 48 -6.21 7.21 13.92
CA VAL A 48 -6.10 6.05 14.81
C VAL A 48 -7.48 5.46 15.12
N THR A 49 -8.47 6.31 15.37
CA THR A 49 -9.85 5.90 15.64
C THR A 49 -10.46 5.21 14.42
N ILE A 50 -10.29 5.78 13.23
CA ILE A 50 -10.74 5.22 11.95
C ILE A 50 -10.12 3.84 11.71
N ALA A 51 -8.81 3.69 11.92
CA ALA A 51 -8.12 2.41 11.73
C ALA A 51 -8.65 1.33 12.69
N LYS A 52 -8.87 1.66 13.95
CA LYS A 52 -9.45 0.73 14.94
C LYS A 52 -10.87 0.34 14.56
N HIS A 53 -11.68 1.31 14.17
CA HIS A 53 -13.06 1.04 13.76
C HIS A 53 -13.11 0.20 12.47
N ALA A 54 -12.17 0.39 11.55
CA ALA A 54 -12.04 -0.47 10.37
C ALA A 54 -11.85 -1.95 10.76
N GLU A 55 -11.03 -2.25 11.78
CA GLU A 55 -10.90 -3.61 12.31
C GLU A 55 -12.21 -4.10 12.95
N GLU A 56 -12.86 -3.25 13.76
CA GLU A 56 -14.10 -3.60 14.46
C GLU A 56 -15.24 -3.98 13.51
N VAL A 57 -15.33 -3.31 12.35
CA VAL A 57 -16.35 -3.62 11.33
C VAL A 57 -15.92 -4.73 10.35
N GLY A 58 -14.78 -5.38 10.58
CA GLY A 58 -14.33 -6.55 9.83
C GLY A 58 -13.63 -6.26 8.51
N LEU A 59 -13.00 -5.09 8.37
CA LEU A 59 -12.09 -4.80 7.26
C LEU A 59 -10.72 -5.45 7.51
N ASP A 60 -10.03 -5.78 6.43
CA ASP A 60 -8.75 -6.50 6.47
C ASP A 60 -7.55 -5.56 6.51
N VAL A 61 -7.66 -4.38 5.90
CA VAL A 61 -6.52 -3.48 5.63
C VAL A 61 -6.83 -2.04 5.99
N PHE A 62 -5.89 -1.40 6.67
CA PHE A 62 -5.80 0.05 6.77
C PHE A 62 -4.50 0.52 6.16
N ALA A 63 -4.57 1.48 5.23
CA ALA A 63 -3.41 2.07 4.59
C ALA A 63 -3.35 3.58 4.81
N ILE A 64 -2.13 4.12 4.92
CA ILE A 64 -1.92 5.56 5.10
C ILE A 64 -0.95 6.09 4.04
N GLY A 65 -1.28 7.22 3.42
CA GLY A 65 -0.42 7.90 2.46
C GLY A 65 0.77 8.59 3.12
N GLU A 66 1.84 8.79 2.38
CA GLU A 66 2.96 9.64 2.77
C GLU A 66 2.92 10.95 2.00
N HIS A 67 2.86 12.05 2.74
CA HIS A 67 2.83 13.40 2.19
C HIS A 67 3.69 14.34 3.04
N HIS A 68 4.37 15.29 2.37
CA HIS A 68 5.25 16.28 3.01
C HIS A 68 4.83 17.72 2.74
N ASN A 69 3.63 17.90 2.17
CA ASN A 69 3.11 19.24 1.82
C ASN A 69 1.67 19.39 2.30
N ALA A 70 1.32 20.60 2.73
CA ALA A 70 -0.06 20.94 3.05
C ALA A 70 -0.99 20.69 1.83
N PRO A 71 -2.25 20.27 2.04
CA PRO A 71 -2.94 20.17 3.33
C PRO A 71 -2.74 18.83 4.06
N PHE A 72 -1.81 18.01 3.63
CA PHE A 72 -1.57 16.68 4.20
C PHE A 72 -0.61 16.76 5.39
N PHE A 73 -0.77 15.87 6.38
CA PHE A 73 0.09 15.83 7.57
C PHE A 73 0.87 14.53 7.75
N SER A 74 0.54 13.48 7.00
CA SER A 74 1.15 12.16 7.19
C SER A 74 2.55 12.08 6.58
N SER A 75 3.53 12.66 7.27
CA SER A 75 4.94 12.65 6.85
C SER A 75 5.74 11.45 7.38
N SER A 76 5.19 10.67 8.31
CA SER A 76 5.83 9.50 8.92
C SER A 76 4.85 8.34 9.06
N PRO A 77 4.51 7.66 7.95
CA PRO A 77 3.56 6.55 7.95
C PRO A 77 3.94 5.45 8.93
N THR A 78 5.21 5.06 8.98
CA THR A 78 5.70 3.97 9.84
C THR A 78 5.48 4.24 11.33
N THR A 79 5.64 5.51 11.76
CA THR A 79 5.34 5.92 13.15
C THR A 79 3.85 5.76 13.47
N THR A 80 2.99 6.22 12.58
CA THR A 80 1.53 6.13 12.75
C THR A 80 1.06 4.67 12.73
N LEU A 81 1.57 3.87 11.78
CA LEU A 81 1.24 2.45 11.66
C LEU A 81 1.72 1.65 12.88
N ALA A 82 2.89 1.96 13.45
CA ALA A 82 3.36 1.31 14.68
C ALA A 82 2.40 1.56 15.86
N TYR A 83 1.91 2.81 15.98
CA TYR A 83 0.96 3.14 17.04
C TYR A 83 -0.41 2.48 16.83
N ILE A 84 -0.90 2.41 15.60
CA ILE A 84 -2.13 1.67 15.26
C ILE A 84 -1.93 0.17 15.50
N GLY A 85 -0.77 -0.38 15.10
CA GLY A 85 -0.43 -1.79 15.27
C GLY A 85 -0.46 -2.27 16.71
N ALA A 86 -0.12 -1.38 17.66
CA ALA A 86 -0.20 -1.65 19.09
C ALA A 86 -1.64 -1.66 19.64
N GLN A 87 -2.62 -1.21 18.86
CA GLN A 87 -4.03 -1.10 19.26
C GLN A 87 -4.98 -1.96 18.42
N THR A 88 -4.43 -2.75 17.48
CA THR A 88 -5.17 -3.66 16.60
C THR A 88 -4.55 -5.05 16.62
N GLU A 89 -5.34 -6.08 16.34
CA GLU A 89 -4.91 -7.48 16.44
C GLU A 89 -4.86 -8.21 15.09
N LYS A 90 -5.73 -7.82 14.15
CA LYS A 90 -5.92 -8.54 12.86
C LYS A 90 -5.64 -7.68 11.64
N LEU A 91 -5.83 -6.37 11.77
CA LEU A 91 -5.74 -5.41 10.67
C LEU A 91 -4.34 -5.44 10.04
N ILE A 92 -4.29 -5.64 8.73
CA ILE A 92 -3.06 -5.46 7.95
C ILE A 92 -2.80 -3.97 7.82
N LEU A 93 -1.62 -3.56 8.21
CA LEU A 93 -1.16 -2.18 8.15
C LEU A 93 -0.38 -1.97 6.86
N SER A 94 -0.80 -1.00 6.06
CA SER A 94 -0.23 -0.75 4.75
C SER A 94 0.03 0.74 4.52
N THR A 95 0.64 1.05 3.39
CA THR A 95 0.78 2.43 2.94
C THR A 95 0.09 2.65 1.59
N ALA A 96 -0.22 3.91 1.28
CA ALA A 96 -0.82 4.27 0.01
C ALA A 96 -0.44 5.72 -0.39
N THR A 97 0.87 5.95 -0.56
CA THR A 97 2.03 5.05 -0.73
C THR A 97 3.20 5.44 0.18
N THR A 98 4.19 4.54 0.35
CA THR A 98 5.54 4.92 0.82
C THR A 98 6.31 5.53 -0.34
N LEU A 99 6.91 6.71 -0.14
CA LEU A 99 7.64 7.42 -1.20
C LEU A 99 9.11 7.01 -1.22
N ILE A 100 9.48 6.15 -2.18
CA ILE A 100 10.86 5.66 -2.30
C ILE A 100 11.86 6.72 -2.76
N THR A 101 11.37 7.86 -3.22
CA THR A 101 12.21 8.96 -3.72
C THR A 101 12.56 9.99 -2.65
N THR A 102 11.83 10.01 -1.53
CA THR A 102 12.09 10.90 -0.40
C THR A 102 12.67 10.17 0.81
N ASN A 103 12.65 8.84 0.79
CA ASN A 103 13.22 7.99 1.84
C ASN A 103 14.50 7.28 1.36
N ASP A 104 15.43 7.07 2.28
CA ASP A 104 16.58 6.20 2.04
C ASP A 104 16.14 4.73 2.04
N PRO A 105 16.55 3.90 1.05
CA PRO A 105 16.20 2.49 0.99
C PRO A 105 16.60 1.69 2.24
N VAL A 106 17.71 2.04 2.89
CA VAL A 106 18.13 1.43 4.17
C VAL A 106 17.08 1.70 5.24
N LYS A 107 16.63 2.97 5.35
CA LYS A 107 15.60 3.33 6.33
C LYS A 107 14.28 2.63 6.08
N ILE A 108 13.86 2.50 4.82
CA ILE A 108 12.66 1.72 4.47
C ILE A 108 12.85 0.25 4.88
N ALA A 109 14.00 -0.36 4.56
CA ALA A 109 14.26 -1.76 4.90
C ALA A 109 14.15 -2.02 6.41
N GLU A 110 14.75 -1.14 7.21
CA GLU A 110 14.77 -1.24 8.67
C GLU A 110 13.39 -0.99 9.29
N ASP A 111 12.70 0.10 8.90
CA ASP A 111 11.41 0.47 9.46
C ASP A 111 10.33 -0.58 9.18
N TYR A 112 10.25 -1.11 7.96
CA TYR A 112 9.24 -2.11 7.62
C TYR A 112 9.56 -3.49 8.21
N SER A 113 10.83 -3.83 8.36
CA SER A 113 11.22 -5.03 9.12
C SER A 113 10.86 -4.87 10.60
N MET A 114 11.10 -3.69 11.19
CA MET A 114 10.70 -3.39 12.57
C MET A 114 9.18 -3.49 12.75
N LEU A 115 8.40 -2.90 11.84
CA LEU A 115 6.94 -3.01 11.85
C LEU A 115 6.47 -4.47 11.73
N GLN A 116 7.14 -5.27 10.90
CA GLN A 116 6.83 -6.69 10.74
C GLN A 116 6.96 -7.44 12.07
N HIS A 117 8.04 -7.20 12.84
CA HIS A 117 8.22 -7.78 14.16
C HIS A 117 7.18 -7.26 15.17
N LEU A 118 6.93 -5.95 15.20
CA LEU A 118 5.98 -5.34 16.13
C LEU A 118 4.54 -5.81 15.91
N THR A 119 4.18 -6.12 14.68
CA THR A 119 2.81 -6.48 14.28
C THR A 119 2.63 -7.96 13.98
N ASN A 120 3.65 -8.78 14.24
CA ASN A 120 3.64 -10.21 13.95
C ASN A 120 3.28 -10.51 12.48
N GLY A 121 3.91 -9.79 11.55
CA GLY A 121 3.74 -9.98 10.10
C GLY A 121 2.55 -9.26 9.48
N ARG A 122 1.73 -8.53 10.25
CA ARG A 122 0.55 -7.79 9.73
C ARG A 122 0.94 -6.47 9.06
N VAL A 123 1.96 -6.46 8.22
CA VAL A 123 2.40 -5.28 7.48
C VAL A 123 2.77 -5.63 6.05
N ASP A 124 2.37 -4.79 5.15
CA ASP A 124 2.86 -4.70 3.78
C ASP A 124 2.98 -3.23 3.36
N LEU A 125 3.41 -2.95 2.15
CA LEU A 125 3.52 -1.56 1.70
C LEU A 125 3.18 -1.41 0.22
N VAL A 126 2.50 -0.31 -0.11
CA VAL A 126 2.37 0.14 -1.49
C VAL A 126 3.50 1.13 -1.74
N MET A 127 4.43 0.76 -2.60
CA MET A 127 5.56 1.59 -2.99
C MET A 127 5.15 2.60 -4.05
N GLY A 128 5.44 3.87 -3.84
CA GLY A 128 5.17 4.95 -4.76
C GLY A 128 6.40 5.80 -5.06
N ARG A 129 6.39 6.42 -6.24
CA ARG A 129 7.43 7.37 -6.63
C ARG A 129 7.22 8.77 -6.04
N GLY A 130 5.97 9.11 -5.75
CA GLY A 130 5.58 10.50 -5.51
C GLY A 130 5.49 11.33 -6.80
N ASN A 131 4.58 12.28 -6.83
CA ASN A 131 4.30 13.11 -8.00
C ASN A 131 4.23 14.62 -7.65
N THR A 132 4.48 14.99 -6.39
CA THR A 132 4.43 16.38 -5.93
C THR A 132 5.78 17.06 -6.16
N GLY A 133 5.87 17.83 -7.23
CA GLY A 133 7.11 18.47 -7.68
C GLY A 133 7.86 19.27 -6.59
N PRO A 134 7.17 20.14 -5.83
CA PRO A 134 7.80 20.93 -4.77
C PRO A 134 8.44 20.12 -3.63
N VAL A 135 8.02 18.87 -3.41
CA VAL A 135 8.55 18.01 -2.34
C VAL A 135 9.97 17.51 -2.66
N TYR A 136 10.27 17.21 -3.91
CA TYR A 136 11.56 16.66 -4.28
C TYR A 136 12.78 17.48 -3.82
N PRO A 137 12.87 18.80 -4.08
CA PRO A 137 14.01 19.60 -3.63
C PRO A 137 14.12 19.71 -2.10
N TRP A 138 13.03 19.55 -1.34
CA TRP A 138 13.10 19.51 0.12
C TRP A 138 13.88 18.32 0.66
N PHE A 139 13.92 17.23 -0.11
CA PHE A 139 14.70 16.03 0.18
C PHE A 139 15.97 15.93 -0.68
N GLY A 140 16.42 17.03 -1.28
CA GLY A 140 17.64 17.07 -2.08
C GLY A 140 17.54 16.35 -3.43
N GLN A 141 16.32 16.12 -3.93
CA GLN A 141 16.06 15.35 -5.14
C GLN A 141 15.53 16.21 -6.28
N ASP A 142 15.59 15.70 -7.51
CA ASP A 142 15.03 16.31 -8.71
C ASP A 142 13.93 15.40 -9.27
N ILE A 143 12.70 15.93 -9.39
CA ILE A 143 11.57 15.17 -9.93
C ILE A 143 11.80 14.64 -11.35
N ARG A 144 12.64 15.32 -12.15
CA ARG A 144 13.01 14.87 -13.51
C ARG A 144 13.81 13.55 -13.48
N GLN A 145 14.48 13.27 -12.36
CA GLN A 145 15.18 12.02 -12.09
C GLN A 145 14.35 11.05 -11.25
N GLY A 146 13.10 11.38 -10.94
CA GLY A 146 12.29 10.64 -9.99
C GLY A 146 12.04 9.17 -10.38
N LEU A 147 11.91 8.85 -11.68
CA LEU A 147 11.73 7.47 -12.12
C LEU A 147 13.02 6.65 -12.01
N PRO A 148 14.18 7.06 -12.58
CA PRO A 148 15.41 6.30 -12.38
C PRO A 148 15.86 6.23 -10.92
N LEU A 149 15.63 7.27 -10.11
CA LEU A 149 15.85 7.24 -8.66
C LEU A 149 14.98 6.16 -7.98
N ALA A 150 13.70 6.10 -8.30
CA ALA A 150 12.79 5.10 -7.73
C ALA A 150 13.19 3.67 -8.10
N ILE A 151 13.61 3.45 -9.34
CA ILE A 151 14.09 2.14 -9.83
C ILE A 151 15.36 1.72 -9.08
N GLU A 152 16.34 2.61 -8.97
CA GLU A 152 17.61 2.32 -8.29
C GLU A 152 17.40 2.06 -6.79
N ASN A 153 16.63 2.91 -6.11
CA ASN A 153 16.35 2.75 -4.70
C ASN A 153 15.58 1.45 -4.41
N TYR A 154 14.67 1.05 -5.30
CA TYR A 154 13.96 -0.20 -5.13
C TYR A 154 14.86 -1.43 -5.31
N ALA A 155 15.79 -1.38 -6.24
CA ALA A 155 16.77 -2.45 -6.42
C ALA A 155 17.62 -2.65 -5.15
N LEU A 156 18.09 -1.55 -4.54
CA LEU A 156 18.80 -1.62 -3.26
C LEU A 156 17.90 -2.13 -2.13
N LEU A 157 16.66 -1.67 -2.03
CA LEU A 157 15.71 -2.14 -1.01
C LEU A 157 15.54 -3.66 -1.06
N ARG A 158 15.35 -4.21 -2.26
CA ARG A 158 15.25 -5.68 -2.45
C ARG A 158 16.51 -6.39 -1.97
N GLN A 159 17.68 -5.89 -2.37
CA GLN A 159 18.95 -6.49 -1.96
C GLN A 159 19.13 -6.45 -0.44
N LEU A 160 18.76 -5.35 0.22
CA LEU A 160 18.81 -5.19 1.68
C LEU A 160 17.94 -6.21 2.43
N TRP A 161 16.82 -6.61 1.86
CA TRP A 161 15.95 -7.63 2.47
C TRP A 161 16.40 -9.07 2.14
N ASP A 162 16.88 -9.29 0.93
CA ASP A 162 17.18 -10.64 0.42
C ASP A 162 18.57 -11.13 0.85
N GLU A 163 19.55 -10.22 1.01
CA GLU A 163 20.95 -10.55 1.35
C GLU A 163 21.29 -10.18 2.80
N ASP A 164 22.12 -11.00 3.45
CA ASP A 164 22.59 -10.73 4.82
C ASP A 164 23.65 -9.64 4.87
N VAL A 165 24.48 -9.55 3.83
CA VAL A 165 25.54 -8.56 3.71
C VAL A 165 25.46 -7.94 2.32
N VAL A 166 25.40 -6.62 2.26
CA VAL A 166 25.18 -5.85 1.05
C VAL A 166 26.38 -4.96 0.76
N ASP A 167 26.91 -5.11 -0.43
CA ASP A 167 27.78 -4.13 -1.07
C ASP A 167 26.96 -3.43 -2.17
N TRP A 168 26.94 -2.12 -2.16
CA TRP A 168 26.15 -1.32 -3.10
C TRP A 168 26.94 -0.13 -3.62
N GLU A 169 26.80 0.14 -4.90
CA GLU A 169 27.22 1.38 -5.55
C GLU A 169 26.15 1.79 -6.55
N GLY A 170 25.62 3.00 -6.42
CA GLY A 170 24.55 3.55 -7.24
C GLY A 170 24.80 4.99 -7.64
N LYS A 171 23.95 5.51 -8.52
CA LYS A 171 24.03 6.89 -8.99
C LYS A 171 23.46 7.88 -7.98
N PHE A 172 22.41 7.49 -7.26
CA PHE A 172 21.63 8.42 -6.43
C PHE A 172 21.95 8.31 -4.95
N ARG A 173 22.50 7.20 -4.52
CA ARG A 173 22.88 6.96 -3.14
C ARG A 173 24.35 6.58 -3.03
N GLY A 174 25.00 7.09 -1.98
CA GLY A 174 26.37 6.70 -1.64
C GLY A 174 26.53 5.19 -1.41
N PRO A 175 27.75 4.67 -1.56
CA PRO A 175 28.04 3.23 -1.50
C PRO A 175 27.74 2.65 -0.12
N LEU A 176 27.43 1.35 -0.09
CA LEU A 176 27.45 0.49 1.10
C LEU A 176 28.57 -0.54 0.95
N GLN A 177 29.25 -0.83 2.04
CA GLN A 177 30.32 -1.83 2.08
C GLN A 177 30.12 -2.74 3.28
N GLY A 178 29.91 -4.04 3.02
CA GLY A 178 29.69 -5.04 4.05
C GLY A 178 28.53 -4.70 4.99
N PHE A 179 27.48 -4.05 4.48
CA PHE A 179 26.36 -3.55 5.30
C PHE A 179 25.33 -4.65 5.56
N THR A 180 24.86 -4.74 6.80
CA THR A 180 23.73 -5.59 7.19
C THR A 180 22.60 -4.72 7.71
N SER A 181 21.44 -4.77 7.05
CA SER A 181 20.20 -4.12 7.50
C SER A 181 19.66 -4.83 8.75
N THR A 182 19.28 -4.07 9.78
CA THR A 182 18.75 -4.61 11.05
C THR A 182 17.55 -3.81 11.56
N PRO A 183 16.46 -4.49 12.03
CA PRO A 183 16.30 -5.94 12.08
C PRO A 183 16.18 -6.57 10.70
N ARG A 184 16.49 -7.87 10.60
CA ARG A 184 16.19 -8.64 9.39
C ARG A 184 14.69 -8.85 9.28
N PRO A 185 14.14 -9.08 8.08
CA PRO A 185 12.73 -9.42 7.91
C PRO A 185 12.30 -10.59 8.83
N LEU A 186 11.11 -10.49 9.38
CA LEU A 186 10.49 -11.53 10.21
C LEU A 186 10.48 -12.86 9.45
N ASP A 187 10.89 -13.95 10.09
CA ASP A 187 11.01 -15.29 9.49
C ASP A 187 11.91 -15.33 8.24
N GLY A 188 12.72 -14.31 7.99
CA GLY A 188 13.52 -14.17 6.78
C GLY A 188 12.70 -13.91 5.51
N VAL A 189 11.45 -13.50 5.64
CA VAL A 189 10.54 -13.15 4.54
C VAL A 189 10.18 -11.68 4.61
N SER A 190 10.62 -10.90 3.63
CA SER A 190 10.34 -9.45 3.56
C SER A 190 8.85 -9.14 3.57
N PRO A 191 8.42 -7.94 3.98
CA PRO A 191 7.06 -7.48 3.76
C PRO A 191 6.65 -7.61 2.29
N PHE A 192 5.37 -7.88 2.01
CA PHE A 192 4.89 -7.90 0.63
C PHE A 192 4.87 -6.47 0.07
N VAL A 193 5.31 -6.31 -1.16
CA VAL A 193 5.33 -5.01 -1.84
C VAL A 193 4.30 -4.99 -2.95
N TRP A 194 3.52 -3.91 -2.94
CA TRP A 194 2.68 -3.49 -4.05
C TRP A 194 3.35 -2.29 -4.73
N HIS A 195 3.38 -2.25 -6.03
CA HIS A 195 3.82 -1.06 -6.76
C HIS A 195 2.60 -0.22 -7.15
N GLY A 196 2.49 0.97 -6.57
CA GLY A 196 1.39 1.89 -6.84
C GLY A 196 1.66 2.75 -8.07
N SER A 197 0.76 2.71 -9.05
CA SER A 197 0.82 3.61 -10.19
C SER A 197 -0.56 4.05 -10.65
N ILE A 198 -0.66 5.36 -10.93
CA ILE A 198 -1.83 5.95 -11.57
C ILE A 198 -1.68 5.94 -13.10
N ARG A 199 -0.44 6.12 -13.63
CA ARG A 199 -0.24 6.38 -15.07
C ARG A 199 1.11 5.95 -15.65
N THR A 200 2.02 5.43 -14.84
CA THR A 200 3.41 5.16 -15.26
C THR A 200 3.58 3.68 -15.59
N PRO A 201 3.61 3.27 -16.87
CA PRO A 201 3.71 1.87 -17.27
C PRO A 201 5.00 1.20 -16.81
N GLU A 202 6.11 1.95 -16.66
CA GLU A 202 7.38 1.46 -16.16
C GLU A 202 7.27 0.94 -14.71
N ILE A 203 6.33 1.45 -13.92
CA ILE A 203 6.07 0.94 -12.56
C ILE A 203 5.34 -0.41 -12.63
N ALA A 204 4.41 -0.59 -13.57
CA ALA A 204 3.77 -1.88 -13.83
C ALA A 204 4.79 -2.92 -14.31
N GLU A 205 5.72 -2.50 -15.17
CA GLU A 205 6.86 -3.31 -15.63
C GLU A 205 7.77 -3.72 -14.45
N GLN A 206 8.10 -2.77 -13.56
CA GLN A 206 8.93 -3.04 -12.38
C GLN A 206 8.26 -4.04 -11.42
N ALA A 207 6.96 -3.87 -11.14
CA ALA A 207 6.21 -4.82 -10.34
C ALA A 207 6.29 -6.24 -10.93
N ALA A 208 6.09 -6.35 -12.23
CA ALA A 208 6.16 -7.62 -12.95
C ALA A 208 7.57 -8.22 -12.94
N TYR A 209 8.61 -7.40 -13.10
CA TYR A 209 10.00 -7.86 -13.10
C TYR A 209 10.39 -8.54 -11.77
N TYR A 210 9.95 -7.98 -10.65
CA TYR A 210 10.24 -8.54 -9.32
C TYR A 210 9.25 -9.61 -8.85
N GLY A 211 8.15 -9.84 -9.58
CA GLY A 211 7.07 -10.72 -9.15
C GLY A 211 6.27 -10.15 -7.97
N ASP A 212 6.32 -8.84 -7.78
CA ASP A 212 5.59 -8.11 -6.75
C ASP A 212 4.14 -7.81 -7.19
N GLY A 213 3.29 -7.31 -6.27
CA GLY A 213 1.93 -6.89 -6.59
C GLY A 213 1.89 -5.56 -7.36
N PHE A 214 0.88 -5.38 -8.19
CA PHE A 214 0.58 -4.10 -8.83
C PHE A 214 -0.69 -3.50 -8.25
N PHE A 215 -0.60 -2.31 -7.64
CA PHE A 215 -1.73 -1.55 -7.14
C PHE A 215 -2.11 -0.47 -8.14
N ALA A 216 -3.15 -0.73 -8.92
CA ALA A 216 -3.72 0.25 -9.81
C ALA A 216 -4.57 1.22 -8.99
N ASN A 217 -4.02 2.36 -8.62
CA ASN A 217 -4.70 3.37 -7.82
C ASN A 217 -5.77 4.10 -8.67
N ASN A 218 -6.84 3.37 -9.00
CA ASN A 218 -7.88 3.74 -9.96
C ASN A 218 -8.94 4.68 -9.35
N ILE A 219 -8.53 5.84 -8.85
CA ILE A 219 -9.43 6.80 -8.18
C ILE A 219 -9.80 8.03 -9.02
N PHE A 220 -9.02 8.38 -10.07
CA PHE A 220 -9.19 9.64 -10.80
C PHE A 220 -9.35 9.50 -12.31
N TRP A 221 -9.06 8.34 -12.89
CA TRP A 221 -9.01 8.15 -14.34
C TRP A 221 -10.06 7.15 -14.81
N PRO A 222 -10.43 7.18 -16.09
CA PRO A 222 -11.34 6.19 -16.68
C PRO A 222 -10.82 4.75 -16.54
N LYS A 223 -11.75 3.83 -16.43
CA LYS A 223 -11.47 2.38 -16.23
C LYS A 223 -10.58 1.77 -17.32
N GLU A 224 -10.71 2.23 -18.57
CA GLU A 224 -9.92 1.74 -19.69
C GLU A 224 -8.43 2.06 -19.58
N HIS A 225 -8.10 3.15 -18.89
CA HIS A 225 -6.71 3.51 -18.61
C HIS A 225 -6.05 2.48 -17.68
N TYR A 226 -6.72 2.16 -16.59
CA TYR A 226 -6.20 1.17 -15.63
C TYR A 226 -6.23 -0.24 -16.19
N GLN A 227 -7.23 -0.59 -17.00
CA GLN A 227 -7.29 -1.88 -17.67
C GLN A 227 -6.02 -2.14 -18.50
N ARG A 228 -5.54 -1.14 -19.25
CA ARG A 228 -4.29 -1.26 -20.03
C ARG A 228 -3.07 -1.47 -19.15
N LEU A 229 -2.97 -0.77 -18.02
CA LEU A 229 -1.85 -0.94 -17.08
C LEU A 229 -1.86 -2.32 -16.41
N ILE A 230 -3.03 -2.80 -15.99
CA ILE A 230 -3.19 -4.12 -15.39
C ILE A 230 -2.88 -5.23 -16.41
N GLN A 231 -3.34 -5.08 -17.65
CA GLN A 231 -3.02 -6.03 -18.72
C GLN A 231 -1.52 -6.07 -19.03
N LEU A 232 -0.87 -4.90 -19.09
CA LEU A 232 0.59 -4.82 -19.25
C LEU A 232 1.28 -5.57 -18.11
N TYR A 233 0.95 -5.26 -16.86
CA TYR A 233 1.54 -5.92 -15.68
C TYR A 233 1.39 -7.45 -15.75
N ARG A 234 0.19 -7.96 -16.03
CA ARG A 234 -0.07 -9.40 -16.12
C ARG A 234 0.73 -10.09 -17.22
N GLN A 235 0.80 -9.47 -18.41
CA GLN A 235 1.59 -10.00 -19.53
C GLN A 235 3.09 -10.04 -19.19
N ARG A 236 3.59 -8.98 -18.55
CA ARG A 236 5.00 -8.89 -18.15
C ARG A 236 5.34 -9.81 -16.99
N PHE A 237 4.42 -10.01 -16.03
CA PHE A 237 4.55 -10.99 -14.95
C PHE A 237 4.78 -12.41 -15.51
N ALA A 238 3.97 -12.82 -16.47
CA ALA A 238 4.15 -14.11 -17.15
C ALA A 238 5.45 -14.15 -17.99
N HIS A 239 5.80 -13.05 -18.67
CA HIS A 239 7.03 -12.94 -19.44
C HIS A 239 8.29 -13.15 -18.58
N TYR A 240 8.30 -12.63 -17.36
CA TYR A 240 9.42 -12.82 -16.42
C TYR A 240 9.41 -14.16 -15.69
N GLY A 241 8.43 -15.03 -15.95
CA GLY A 241 8.39 -16.40 -15.45
C GLY A 241 7.85 -16.56 -14.02
N HIS A 242 7.13 -15.56 -13.50
CA HIS A 242 6.55 -15.64 -12.15
C HIS A 242 5.23 -16.43 -12.08
N GLY A 243 4.68 -16.84 -13.22
CA GLY A 243 3.45 -17.61 -13.33
C GLY A 243 2.63 -17.23 -14.56
N THR A 244 1.35 -17.57 -14.58
CA THR A 244 0.42 -17.13 -15.63
C THR A 244 -0.07 -15.71 -15.39
N PRO A 245 -0.65 -15.01 -16.39
CA PRO A 245 -1.22 -13.68 -16.20
C PRO A 245 -2.30 -13.62 -15.10
N GLU A 246 -3.05 -14.70 -14.90
CA GLU A 246 -4.12 -14.83 -13.91
C GLU A 246 -3.57 -14.96 -12.49
N GLN A 247 -2.33 -15.43 -12.34
CA GLN A 247 -1.65 -15.54 -11.04
C GLN A 247 -1.00 -14.23 -10.56
N ALA A 248 -0.98 -13.22 -11.41
CA ALA A 248 -0.46 -11.92 -11.05
C ALA A 248 -1.34 -11.22 -10.00
N ILE A 249 -0.70 -10.69 -8.95
CA ILE A 249 -1.36 -10.09 -7.79
C ILE A 249 -1.74 -8.63 -8.08
N VAL A 250 -3.03 -8.32 -8.11
CA VAL A 250 -3.57 -6.99 -8.44
C VAL A 250 -4.33 -6.41 -7.26
N GLY A 251 -4.09 -5.13 -6.96
CA GLY A 251 -4.87 -4.34 -6.02
C GLY A 251 -5.55 -3.16 -6.72
N LEU A 252 -6.72 -2.79 -6.24
CA LEU A 252 -7.53 -1.68 -6.78
C LEU A 252 -7.82 -0.65 -5.70
N GLY A 253 -7.86 0.62 -6.11
CA GLY A 253 -8.42 1.72 -5.34
C GLY A 253 -9.90 1.93 -5.63
N GLY A 254 -10.52 2.79 -4.85
CA GLY A 254 -11.90 3.20 -5.05
C GLY A 254 -12.29 4.33 -4.11
N GLN A 255 -13.49 4.87 -4.29
CA GLN A 255 -14.07 5.90 -3.44
C GLN A 255 -15.56 5.63 -3.30
N ALA A 256 -16.10 5.78 -2.10
CA ALA A 256 -17.51 5.61 -1.86
C ALA A 256 -18.02 6.59 -0.78
N PHE A 257 -19.25 7.05 -0.97
CA PHE A 257 -20.04 7.69 0.06
C PHE A 257 -21.46 7.15 0.00
N MET A 258 -21.99 6.70 1.13
CA MET A 258 -23.23 5.94 1.18
C MET A 258 -24.26 6.56 2.11
N ALA A 259 -25.52 6.42 1.74
CA ALA A 259 -26.67 6.53 2.62
C ALA A 259 -27.69 5.44 2.25
N LYS A 260 -28.66 5.18 3.13
CA LYS A 260 -29.73 4.20 2.85
C LYS A 260 -30.52 4.54 1.58
N ASN A 261 -30.67 5.82 1.30
CA ASN A 261 -31.30 6.37 0.10
C ASN A 261 -30.22 7.04 -0.75
N SER A 262 -30.15 6.72 -2.04
CA SER A 262 -29.18 7.28 -2.97
C SER A 262 -29.25 8.81 -3.11
N GLN A 263 -30.46 9.37 -3.09
CA GLN A 263 -30.66 10.82 -3.17
C GLN A 263 -30.11 11.53 -1.93
N ASP A 264 -30.26 10.91 -0.76
CA ASP A 264 -29.70 11.43 0.49
C ASP A 264 -28.17 11.40 0.46
N ALA A 265 -27.57 10.33 -0.09
CA ALA A 265 -26.12 10.25 -0.28
C ALA A 265 -25.59 11.38 -1.18
N VAL A 266 -26.24 11.59 -2.32
CA VAL A 266 -25.89 12.67 -3.27
C VAL A 266 -26.01 14.05 -2.60
N THR A 267 -27.10 14.29 -1.89
CA THR A 267 -27.34 15.57 -1.21
C THR A 267 -26.32 15.82 -0.10
N ALA A 268 -26.01 14.78 0.70
CA ALA A 268 -25.07 14.89 1.81
C ALA A 268 -23.61 15.05 1.35
N PHE A 269 -23.20 14.36 0.28
CA PHE A 269 -21.81 14.40 -0.17
C PHE A 269 -21.46 15.59 -1.07
N ARG A 270 -22.44 16.19 -1.74
CA ARG A 270 -22.21 17.30 -2.68
C ARG A 270 -21.38 18.45 -2.12
N PRO A 271 -21.65 19.00 -0.89
CA PRO A 271 -20.82 20.06 -0.34
C PRO A 271 -19.35 19.67 -0.20
N TYR A 272 -19.08 18.42 0.16
CA TYR A 272 -17.72 17.90 0.30
C TYR A 272 -17.04 17.75 -1.06
N PHE A 273 -17.74 17.22 -2.05
CA PHE A 273 -17.21 17.10 -3.41
C PHE A 273 -16.87 18.47 -4.00
N ASP A 274 -17.79 19.43 -3.92
CA ASP A 274 -17.64 20.76 -4.52
C ASP A 274 -16.54 21.60 -3.89
N ASN A 275 -16.18 21.35 -2.62
CA ASN A 275 -15.19 22.12 -1.88
C ASN A 275 -13.83 21.41 -1.72
N ALA A 276 -13.74 20.11 -1.97
CA ALA A 276 -12.52 19.39 -1.73
C ALA A 276 -11.44 19.67 -2.79
N PRO A 277 -10.23 20.06 -2.38
CA PRO A 277 -9.14 20.29 -3.32
C PRO A 277 -8.79 19.10 -4.20
N VAL A 278 -9.05 17.88 -3.70
CA VAL A 278 -8.75 16.61 -4.41
C VAL A 278 -9.60 16.43 -5.67
N TYR A 279 -10.83 16.98 -5.69
CA TYR A 279 -11.68 16.95 -6.87
C TYR A 279 -11.48 18.19 -7.77
N GLY A 280 -10.91 19.24 -7.21
CA GLY A 280 -10.57 20.48 -7.89
C GLY A 280 -11.82 21.20 -8.45
N HIS A 281 -11.58 22.10 -9.38
CA HIS A 281 -12.65 22.74 -10.16
C HIS A 281 -12.86 22.01 -11.49
N GLY A 282 -12.86 20.69 -11.43
CA GLY A 282 -12.97 19.78 -12.59
C GLY A 282 -14.41 19.48 -12.99
N PRO A 283 -14.68 18.25 -13.44
CA PRO A 283 -16.02 17.81 -13.84
C PRO A 283 -17.02 17.86 -12.66
N SER A 284 -18.31 17.90 -12.99
CA SER A 284 -19.38 17.77 -11.98
C SER A 284 -19.26 16.45 -11.22
N MET A 285 -19.89 16.34 -10.06
CA MET A 285 -19.90 15.08 -9.29
C MET A 285 -20.51 13.95 -10.13
N GLU A 286 -21.53 14.22 -10.93
CA GLU A 286 -22.18 13.30 -11.84
C GLU A 286 -21.20 12.77 -12.89
N ASP A 287 -20.52 13.67 -13.61
CA ASP A 287 -19.53 13.30 -14.63
C ASP A 287 -18.34 12.54 -13.99
N PHE A 288 -17.91 12.98 -12.83
CA PHE A 288 -16.82 12.33 -12.10
C PHE A 288 -17.20 10.90 -11.68
N THR A 289 -18.44 10.71 -11.19
CA THR A 289 -18.98 9.40 -10.81
C THR A 289 -19.14 8.47 -12.02
N GLU A 290 -19.49 9.03 -13.18
CA GLU A 290 -19.57 8.26 -14.43
C GLU A 290 -18.18 7.78 -14.91
N MET A 291 -17.18 8.68 -14.87
CA MET A 291 -15.85 8.42 -15.41
C MET A 291 -14.93 7.64 -14.48
N THR A 292 -15.15 7.68 -13.17
CA THR A 292 -14.23 7.14 -12.16
C THR A 292 -14.91 6.10 -11.27
N PRO A 293 -14.18 5.41 -10.39
CA PRO A 293 -14.77 4.50 -9.41
C PRO A 293 -15.57 5.17 -8.28
N LEU A 294 -15.57 6.51 -8.17
CA LEU A 294 -16.38 7.17 -7.13
C LEU A 294 -17.83 6.71 -7.25
N THR A 295 -18.38 6.24 -6.13
CA THR A 295 -19.79 5.84 -6.02
C THR A 295 -20.43 6.60 -4.88
N VAL A 296 -21.40 7.46 -5.21
CA VAL A 296 -22.20 8.20 -4.25
C VAL A 296 -23.63 7.68 -4.36
N GLY A 297 -24.08 6.89 -3.37
CA GLY A 297 -25.37 6.23 -3.49
C GLY A 297 -25.73 5.30 -2.33
N SER A 298 -26.59 4.31 -2.59
CA SER A 298 -26.92 3.29 -1.61
C SER A 298 -25.81 2.22 -1.51
N PRO A 299 -25.75 1.44 -0.41
CA PRO A 299 -24.87 0.29 -0.30
C PRO A 299 -24.99 -0.68 -1.50
N GLN A 300 -26.21 -0.90 -2.01
CA GLN A 300 -26.43 -1.76 -3.19
C GLN A 300 -25.75 -1.21 -4.44
N GLN A 301 -25.77 0.10 -4.66
CA GLN A 301 -25.09 0.71 -5.81
C GLN A 301 -23.57 0.58 -5.70
N VAL A 302 -23.02 0.66 -4.48
CA VAL A 302 -21.59 0.39 -4.24
C VAL A 302 -21.27 -1.07 -4.54
N ILE A 303 -22.09 -2.00 -4.05
CA ILE A 303 -21.95 -3.44 -4.34
C ILE A 303 -21.94 -3.69 -5.86
N ASP A 304 -22.95 -3.21 -6.57
CA ASP A 304 -23.09 -3.41 -8.03
C ASP A 304 -21.87 -2.86 -8.79
N ARG A 305 -21.43 -1.66 -8.43
CA ARG A 305 -20.28 -1.00 -9.05
C ARG A 305 -18.99 -1.77 -8.86
N TYR A 306 -18.70 -2.21 -7.62
CA TYR A 306 -17.44 -2.86 -7.28
C TYR A 306 -17.42 -4.35 -7.64
N ALA A 307 -18.57 -5.03 -7.65
CA ALA A 307 -18.69 -6.37 -8.20
C ALA A 307 -18.38 -6.39 -9.72
N ALA A 308 -18.85 -5.40 -10.46
CA ALA A 308 -18.60 -5.26 -11.90
C ALA A 308 -17.13 -4.94 -12.26
N MET A 309 -16.28 -4.54 -11.31
CA MET A 309 -14.87 -4.26 -11.59
C MET A 309 -14.11 -5.49 -12.08
N ARG A 310 -14.52 -6.69 -11.65
CA ARG A 310 -13.95 -7.95 -12.12
C ARG A 310 -14.11 -8.14 -13.63
N ASP A 311 -15.21 -7.66 -14.20
CA ASP A 311 -15.46 -7.77 -15.65
C ASP A 311 -14.50 -6.90 -16.47
N HIS A 312 -13.99 -5.84 -15.87
CA HIS A 312 -13.04 -4.92 -16.52
C HIS A 312 -11.58 -5.27 -16.28
N TYR A 313 -11.25 -5.70 -15.06
CA TYR A 313 -9.86 -5.86 -14.61
C TYR A 313 -9.44 -7.33 -14.43
N GLY A 314 -10.39 -8.27 -14.52
CA GLY A 314 -10.17 -9.67 -14.13
C GLY A 314 -10.12 -9.83 -12.60
N ASP A 315 -9.75 -11.00 -12.13
CA ASP A 315 -9.63 -11.26 -10.69
C ASP A 315 -8.52 -10.40 -10.07
N TYR A 316 -8.77 -9.94 -8.85
CA TYR A 316 -7.83 -9.12 -8.08
C TYR A 316 -7.90 -9.52 -6.60
N GLN A 317 -6.91 -9.10 -5.81
CA GLN A 317 -6.72 -9.59 -4.45
C GLN A 317 -6.97 -8.54 -3.37
N ARG A 318 -7.01 -7.24 -3.73
CA ARG A 318 -7.22 -6.18 -2.75
C ARG A 318 -8.09 -5.07 -3.32
N GLN A 319 -9.03 -4.57 -2.50
CA GLN A 319 -9.82 -3.37 -2.75
C GLN A 319 -9.66 -2.41 -1.58
N LEU A 320 -9.12 -1.23 -1.83
CA LEU A 320 -9.03 -0.16 -0.84
C LEU A 320 -9.93 1.01 -1.21
N PHE A 321 -10.65 1.55 -0.24
CA PHE A 321 -11.57 2.68 -0.41
C PHE A 321 -11.02 3.94 0.27
N LEU A 322 -11.05 5.07 -0.43
CA LEU A 322 -10.84 6.40 0.15
C LEU A 322 -12.19 6.90 0.67
N MET A 323 -12.30 7.09 1.99
CA MET A 323 -13.58 7.42 2.62
C MET A 323 -13.48 8.50 3.70
N ASP A 324 -12.28 8.93 4.07
CA ASP A 324 -12.02 9.85 5.20
C ASP A 324 -11.45 11.21 4.77
N HIS A 325 -11.74 11.64 3.55
CA HIS A 325 -11.18 12.83 2.92
C HIS A 325 -12.23 13.95 2.78
N ALA A 326 -11.81 15.04 2.17
CA ALA A 326 -12.70 16.15 1.77
C ALA A 326 -13.34 16.94 2.92
N GLY A 327 -12.80 16.83 4.14
CA GLY A 327 -13.35 17.51 5.31
C GLY A 327 -14.52 16.79 5.97
N LEU A 328 -14.76 15.52 5.63
CA LEU A 328 -15.77 14.70 6.29
C LEU A 328 -15.48 14.58 7.78
N PRO A 329 -16.45 14.88 8.67
CA PRO A 329 -16.25 14.76 10.11
C PRO A 329 -16.11 13.30 10.53
N LEU A 330 -15.33 13.04 11.58
CA LEU A 330 -15.06 11.69 12.09
C LEU A 330 -16.32 10.85 12.24
N LYS A 331 -17.38 11.40 12.82
CA LYS A 331 -18.66 10.70 12.99
C LYS A 331 -19.19 10.14 11.67
N THR A 332 -19.19 10.95 10.62
CA THR A 332 -19.66 10.54 9.30
C THR A 332 -18.76 9.46 8.72
N VAL A 333 -17.44 9.58 8.89
CA VAL A 333 -16.50 8.54 8.43
C VAL A 333 -16.77 7.21 9.10
N LEU A 334 -16.98 7.19 10.42
CA LEU A 334 -17.31 5.95 11.15
C LEU A 334 -18.65 5.35 10.67
N GLU A 335 -19.67 6.16 10.45
CA GLU A 335 -20.95 5.71 9.86
C GLU A 335 -20.76 5.12 8.45
N GLN A 336 -19.85 5.67 7.65
CA GLN A 336 -19.50 5.10 6.35
C GLN A 336 -18.82 3.73 6.49
N LEU A 337 -17.95 3.56 7.50
CA LEU A 337 -17.28 2.27 7.77
C LEU A 337 -18.29 1.22 8.27
N ASP A 338 -19.26 1.61 9.07
CA ASP A 338 -20.36 0.71 9.49
C ASP A 338 -21.12 0.15 8.28
N LEU A 339 -21.48 1.01 7.31
CA LEU A 339 -22.13 0.59 6.07
C LEU A 339 -21.20 -0.28 5.21
N LEU A 340 -19.92 0.10 5.09
CA LEU A 340 -18.96 -0.65 4.29
C LEU A 340 -18.73 -2.07 4.86
N GLY A 341 -18.44 -2.17 6.16
CA GLY A 341 -18.16 -3.45 6.82
C GLY A 341 -19.41 -4.30 7.05
N GLY A 342 -20.55 -3.66 7.37
CA GLY A 342 -21.79 -4.37 7.69
C GLY A 342 -22.62 -4.79 6.48
N GLU A 343 -22.71 -3.94 5.46
CA GLU A 343 -23.63 -4.15 4.34
C GLU A 343 -22.91 -4.47 3.01
N VAL A 344 -21.75 -3.87 2.73
CA VAL A 344 -21.10 -3.95 1.42
C VAL A 344 -20.09 -5.10 1.34
N VAL A 345 -19.08 -5.10 2.20
CA VAL A 345 -17.95 -6.06 2.13
C VAL A 345 -18.41 -7.52 2.25
N PRO A 346 -19.34 -7.91 3.15
CA PRO A 346 -19.79 -9.29 3.23
C PRO A 346 -20.47 -9.79 1.94
N VAL A 347 -21.15 -8.89 1.21
CA VAL A 347 -21.77 -9.23 -0.08
C VAL A 347 -20.72 -9.31 -1.18
N LEU A 348 -19.81 -8.33 -1.26
CA LEU A 348 -18.72 -8.33 -2.25
C LEU A 348 -17.83 -9.56 -2.11
N ARG A 349 -17.49 -10.02 -0.88
CA ARG A 349 -16.73 -11.26 -0.66
C ARG A 349 -17.41 -12.45 -1.31
N LYS A 350 -18.74 -12.58 -1.13
CA LYS A 350 -19.52 -13.67 -1.72
C LYS A 350 -19.60 -13.58 -3.24
N GLU A 351 -19.86 -12.37 -3.77
CA GLU A 351 -20.00 -12.17 -5.21
C GLU A 351 -18.66 -12.44 -5.95
N LEU A 352 -17.57 -11.91 -5.43
CA LEU A 352 -16.25 -12.05 -6.06
C LEU A 352 -15.62 -13.45 -5.86
N ALA A 353 -16.07 -14.21 -4.86
CA ALA A 353 -15.70 -15.62 -4.71
C ALA A 353 -16.42 -16.53 -5.72
N LYS A 354 -17.56 -16.11 -6.27
CA LYS A 354 -18.27 -16.91 -7.28
C LYS A 354 -17.43 -17.08 -8.54
N ASN A 355 -17.33 -18.31 -9.02
CA ASN A 355 -16.62 -18.65 -10.25
C ASN A 355 -15.14 -18.14 -10.27
N ARG A 356 -14.53 -17.92 -9.10
CA ARG A 356 -13.11 -17.59 -9.02
C ARG A 356 -12.31 -18.84 -9.44
N PRO A 357 -11.44 -18.73 -10.45
CA PRO A 357 -10.60 -19.85 -10.88
C PRO A 357 -9.66 -20.30 -9.75
N ALA A 358 -9.41 -21.60 -9.63
CA ALA A 358 -8.57 -22.15 -8.56
C ALA A 358 -7.10 -21.73 -8.67
N GLU A 359 -6.64 -21.39 -9.86
CA GLU A 359 -5.28 -20.89 -10.14
C GLU A 359 -5.06 -19.43 -9.72
N VAL A 360 -6.13 -18.67 -9.49
CA VAL A 360 -6.01 -17.26 -9.02
C VAL A 360 -5.61 -17.27 -7.55
N PRO A 361 -4.45 -16.70 -7.19
CA PRO A 361 -3.96 -16.76 -5.83
C PRO A 361 -4.82 -15.91 -4.90
N ASP A 362 -4.82 -16.30 -3.63
CA ASP A 362 -5.40 -15.51 -2.56
C ASP A 362 -4.59 -14.22 -2.31
N ALA A 363 -5.18 -13.29 -1.59
CA ALA A 363 -4.50 -12.08 -1.17
C ALA A 363 -3.26 -12.41 -0.32
N PRO A 364 -2.12 -11.74 -0.56
CA PRO A 364 -0.88 -12.07 0.10
C PRO A 364 -0.95 -11.75 1.61
N THR A 365 -0.49 -12.71 2.42
CA THR A 365 -0.27 -12.53 3.86
C THR A 365 1.13 -13.00 4.22
N HIS A 366 1.70 -12.50 5.32
CA HIS A 366 3.02 -12.95 5.77
C HIS A 366 3.05 -14.47 5.98
N ALA A 367 2.06 -15.02 6.68
CA ALA A 367 1.98 -16.44 6.96
C ALA A 367 1.92 -17.30 5.68
N ALA A 368 1.14 -16.90 4.68
CA ALA A 368 1.07 -17.60 3.40
C ALA A 368 2.41 -17.57 2.65
N ARG A 369 3.12 -16.43 2.70
CA ARG A 369 4.44 -16.27 2.08
C ARG A 369 5.53 -17.08 2.80
N VAL A 370 5.52 -17.10 4.12
CA VAL A 370 6.40 -17.97 4.92
C VAL A 370 6.17 -19.43 4.55
N LYS A 371 4.92 -19.86 4.47
CA LYS A 371 4.55 -21.23 4.05
C LYS A 371 5.00 -21.53 2.61
N ALA A 372 4.88 -20.57 1.70
CA ALA A 372 5.34 -20.74 0.31
C ALA A 372 6.87 -20.92 0.21
N VAL A 373 7.64 -20.24 1.08
CA VAL A 373 9.12 -20.31 1.09
C VAL A 373 9.63 -21.56 1.80
N TYR A 374 9.05 -21.91 2.97
CA TYR A 374 9.61 -22.94 3.86
C TYR A 374 8.74 -24.19 3.98
N GLY A 375 7.51 -24.19 3.45
CA GLY A 375 6.54 -25.26 3.72
C GLY A 375 6.25 -25.37 5.21
N ASP A 376 6.36 -26.57 5.75
CA ASP A 376 6.25 -26.85 7.19
C ASP A 376 7.62 -26.92 7.88
N GLY A 377 8.69 -26.52 7.17
CA GLY A 377 10.06 -26.51 7.68
C GLY A 377 10.38 -25.29 8.57
N PRO A 378 11.54 -25.32 9.23
CA PRO A 378 11.97 -24.20 10.09
C PRO A 378 12.26 -22.96 9.24
N THR A 379 11.83 -21.80 9.75
CA THR A 379 12.11 -20.49 9.13
C THR A 379 13.57 -20.09 9.34
N ARG A 380 14.04 -19.19 8.46
CA ARG A 380 15.38 -18.63 8.58
C ARG A 380 15.46 -17.73 9.81
N GLN A 381 16.38 -18.07 10.72
CA GLN A 381 16.71 -17.20 11.84
C GLN A 381 17.69 -16.12 11.40
N ALA A 382 17.47 -14.88 11.86
CA ALA A 382 18.46 -13.82 11.69
C ALA A 382 19.81 -14.24 12.24
N ARG A 383 20.90 -14.00 11.50
CA ARG A 383 22.26 -14.24 11.99
C ARG A 383 22.78 -12.94 12.61
N PRO A 384 22.93 -12.83 13.92
CA PRO A 384 23.59 -11.69 14.52
C PRO A 384 25.01 -11.57 13.94
N ASN A 385 25.43 -10.35 13.61
CA ASN A 385 26.77 -10.06 13.10
C ASN A 385 27.13 -10.74 11.76
N ALA A 386 26.18 -10.90 10.84
CA ALA A 386 26.46 -11.46 9.50
C ALA A 386 27.59 -10.70 8.76
N ALA A 387 27.73 -9.40 8.99
CA ALA A 387 28.79 -8.55 8.46
C ALA A 387 30.16 -8.68 9.18
N GLY A 388 30.40 -9.72 9.97
CA GLY A 388 31.71 -9.96 10.59
C GLY A 388 32.05 -9.10 11.80
N GLY A 389 31.10 -8.45 12.41
CA GLY A 389 31.22 -7.93 13.79
C GLY A 389 31.99 -6.63 13.99
N ASN A 390 32.42 -5.95 12.97
CA ASN A 390 33.26 -4.73 13.11
C ASN A 390 32.46 -3.41 13.18
N ASN A 391 31.15 -3.46 13.19
CA ASN A 391 30.32 -2.25 13.34
C ASN A 391 30.34 -1.67 14.77
N LEU A 392 31.13 -2.24 15.69
CA LEU A 392 31.22 -1.85 17.09
C LEU A 392 32.43 -1.00 17.44
N THR A 393 33.21 -0.50 16.49
CA THR A 393 34.20 0.54 16.78
C THR A 393 33.51 1.87 17.06
N VAL A 394 32.83 1.93 18.17
CA VAL A 394 32.41 3.20 18.78
C VAL A 394 33.68 3.96 19.15
N GLY A 395 34.04 5.01 18.39
CA GLY A 395 35.09 5.96 18.76
C GLY A 395 36.42 5.83 18.04
N GLY A 396 36.53 5.04 16.99
CA GLY A 396 37.69 5.13 16.07
C GLY A 396 37.59 6.38 15.18
N PRO A 397 38.70 7.02 14.80
CA PRO A 397 38.65 8.06 13.78
C PRO A 397 38.08 7.47 12.50
N TYR A 398 37.23 8.26 11.84
CA TYR A 398 36.71 7.95 10.50
C TYR A 398 37.89 7.60 9.59
N GLN A 399 38.02 6.35 9.20
CA GLN A 399 39.02 5.93 8.24
C GLN A 399 38.36 6.08 6.86
N ASP A 400 38.92 6.95 6.02
CA ASP A 400 38.59 6.97 4.59
C ASP A 400 38.95 5.61 3.98
N THR A 401 37.96 4.76 3.85
CA THR A 401 38.09 3.51 3.10
C THR A 401 38.04 3.85 1.62
N PRO A 402 39.00 3.42 0.80
CA PRO A 402 38.92 3.64 -0.64
C PRO A 402 37.63 3.03 -1.19
N ALA A 403 36.92 3.78 -2.05
CA ALA A 403 35.75 3.28 -2.73
C ALA A 403 36.05 1.97 -3.45
N ALA A 404 35.23 0.96 -3.25
CA ALA A 404 35.35 -0.31 -3.98
C ALA A 404 35.11 -0.06 -5.48
N ALA A 405 35.80 -0.83 -6.33
CA ALA A 405 35.59 -0.72 -7.77
C ALA A 405 34.13 -1.05 -8.15
N PRO A 406 33.53 -0.29 -9.09
CA PRO A 406 32.10 -0.43 -9.41
C PRO A 406 31.80 -1.84 -9.94
N LYS A 407 30.78 -2.48 -9.33
CA LYS A 407 30.15 -3.67 -9.90
C LYS A 407 29.12 -3.23 -10.95
N ALA A 408 29.03 -3.95 -12.06
CA ALA A 408 28.09 -3.67 -13.13
C ALA A 408 26.65 -3.57 -12.57
N GLY A 409 25.95 -2.49 -12.92
CA GLY A 409 24.60 -2.20 -12.45
C GLY A 409 23.61 -3.33 -12.71
N SER A 410 22.50 -3.34 -11.96
CA SER A 410 21.45 -4.35 -12.09
C SER A 410 20.94 -4.43 -13.54
N ALA A 411 20.62 -5.65 -13.99
CA ALA A 411 20.12 -5.91 -15.36
C ALA A 411 18.89 -5.05 -15.75
N PHE A 412 18.13 -4.61 -14.76
CA PHE A 412 16.95 -3.75 -14.97
C PHE A 412 17.31 -2.31 -15.38
N GLY A 413 18.34 -1.72 -14.76
CA GLY A 413 18.79 -0.37 -15.13
C GLY A 413 19.37 -0.29 -16.56
N ALA A 414 19.95 -1.37 -17.06
CA ALA A 414 20.50 -1.44 -18.40
C ALA A 414 19.42 -1.62 -19.50
N ALA A 415 18.25 -2.17 -19.16
CA ALA A 415 17.14 -2.35 -20.09
C ALA A 415 16.30 -1.07 -20.30
N ALA A 416 16.28 -0.17 -19.32
CA ALA A 416 15.50 1.07 -19.39
C ALA A 416 16.17 2.20 -20.19
N THR A 417 17.43 2.01 -20.62
CA THR A 417 18.22 3.00 -21.39
C THR A 417 18.41 2.63 -22.86
N ARG A 418 17.69 1.61 -23.36
CA ARG A 418 17.71 1.24 -24.78
C ARG A 418 16.36 1.44 -25.43
#